data_e9e710cefe31416126d6911f0bd473ed
#
_entry.id   e9e710cefe31416126d6911f0bd473ed
#
_cell.length_a   1.000
_cell.length_b   1.000
_cell.length_c   1.000
_cell.angle_alpha   90.00
_cell.angle_beta   90.00
_cell.angle_gamma   90.00
#
_symmetry.space_group_name_H-M   'P 1'
#
loop_
_entity.id
_entity.type
_entity.pdbx_description
1 polymer ?
#
loop_
_entity_poly.entity_id
_entity_poly.type
_entity_poly.pdbx_seq_one_letter_code
_entity_poly.pdbx_strand_id
1 'polypeptide(L)'
;MPRPQTALWRPPAGRFAGMEVCPECGFEYDLTRVDTVGTEIVQGARLLGQVITDPQAEARSRREPVTWSPLEYACHVRDVLLVQRERVLLARRRDTPTLEPMGRDERADHDGYHEQETDDVARQLGEAARLFANVLSRLDDDDWQRTVIYNYPTPMERSLAWVAVHTLHEVEHHLIDVRGQL
;
A
#
# COMPACT_ATOMS: atom_id res chain seq x y z
N MET A 1 -24.28 13.48 -19.69
CA MET A 1 -25.19 13.18 -18.59
C MET A 1 -24.39 13.33 -17.30
N PRO A 2 -24.81 14.12 -16.30
CA PRO A 2 -24.12 14.22 -15.03
C PRO A 2 -24.24 12.90 -14.28
N ARG A 3 -23.13 12.42 -13.70
CA ARG A 3 -23.14 11.25 -12.82
C ARG A 3 -23.99 11.56 -11.58
N PRO A 4 -24.80 10.60 -11.07
CA PRO A 4 -25.50 10.79 -9.81
C PRO A 4 -24.48 11.00 -8.69
N GLN A 5 -24.76 11.93 -7.78
CA GLN A 5 -23.98 12.13 -6.56
C GLN A 5 -24.02 10.82 -5.76
N THR A 6 -22.89 10.17 -5.65
CA THR A 6 -22.71 8.94 -4.87
C THR A 6 -23.01 9.23 -3.41
N ALA A 7 -23.95 8.49 -2.84
CA ALA A 7 -24.13 8.44 -1.39
C ALA A 7 -22.78 8.01 -0.75
N LEU A 8 -22.36 8.70 0.30
CA LEU A 8 -21.14 8.36 1.05
C LEU A 8 -21.24 6.90 1.49
N TRP A 9 -20.33 6.08 1.01
CA TRP A 9 -20.18 4.69 1.44
C TRP A 9 -20.08 4.64 2.99
N ARG A 10 -20.86 3.75 3.61
CA ARG A 10 -20.78 3.48 5.06
C ARG A 10 -20.55 2.00 5.27
N PRO A 11 -19.51 1.59 6.01
CA PRO A 11 -19.29 0.20 6.33
C PRO A 11 -20.49 -0.38 7.09
N PRO A 12 -20.86 -1.66 6.83
CA PRO A 12 -21.94 -2.31 7.55
C PRO A 12 -21.62 -2.40 9.05
N ALA A 13 -22.56 -2.00 9.88
CA ALA A 13 -22.44 -2.10 11.33
C ALA A 13 -22.32 -3.59 11.72
N GLY A 14 -21.19 -3.99 12.32
CA GLY A 14 -21.10 -5.27 13.03
C GLY A 14 -19.91 -6.18 12.75
N ARG A 15 -19.11 -6.00 11.69
CA ARG A 15 -17.95 -6.88 11.42
C ARG A 15 -16.58 -6.24 11.68
N PHE A 16 -16.52 -4.92 11.85
CA PHE A 16 -15.28 -4.17 12.08
C PHE A 16 -15.50 -3.12 13.18
N ALA A 17 -15.97 -3.57 14.35
CA ALA A 17 -16.16 -2.73 15.52
C ALA A 17 -14.81 -2.51 16.22
N GLY A 18 -14.13 -1.43 15.84
CA GLY A 18 -12.91 -0.94 16.46
C GLY A 18 -12.04 -0.27 15.39
N MET A 19 -11.70 1.01 15.59
CA MET A 19 -10.68 1.66 14.79
C MET A 19 -9.36 1.00 15.13
N GLU A 20 -8.81 0.21 14.21
CA GLU A 20 -7.51 -0.43 14.36
C GLU A 20 -6.45 0.66 14.18
N VAL A 21 -5.53 0.78 15.12
CA VAL A 21 -4.44 1.77 15.09
C VAL A 21 -3.11 1.03 15.03
N CYS A 22 -2.23 1.44 14.13
CA CYS A 22 -0.87 0.91 14.10
C CYS A 22 -0.09 1.41 15.34
N PRO A 23 0.41 0.51 16.20
CA PRO A 23 1.11 0.92 17.42
C PRO A 23 2.48 1.57 17.15
N GLU A 24 3.04 1.40 15.95
CA GLU A 24 4.37 1.91 15.59
C GLU A 24 4.31 3.32 15.00
N CYS A 25 3.37 3.57 14.07
CA CYS A 25 3.27 4.86 13.38
C CYS A 25 2.03 5.69 13.74
N GLY A 26 1.07 5.11 14.51
CA GLY A 26 -0.16 5.79 14.89
C GLY A 26 -1.21 5.89 13.77
N PHE A 27 -1.01 5.23 12.63
CA PHE A 27 -1.97 5.24 11.52
C PHE A 27 -3.31 4.63 11.95
N GLU A 28 -4.40 5.33 11.68
CA GLU A 28 -5.77 4.90 11.98
C GLU A 28 -6.42 4.26 10.74
N TYR A 29 -6.89 3.01 10.89
CA TYR A 29 -7.55 2.28 9.81
C TYR A 29 -9.02 2.74 9.65
N ASP A 30 -9.21 3.94 9.13
CA ASP A 30 -10.53 4.49 8.80
C ASP A 30 -10.99 3.99 7.43
N LEU A 31 -11.87 2.99 7.41
CA LEU A 31 -12.40 2.41 6.18
C LEU A 31 -13.38 3.32 5.42
N THR A 32 -13.74 4.48 5.96
CA THR A 32 -14.55 5.47 5.24
C THR A 32 -13.74 6.26 4.21
N ARG A 33 -12.40 6.14 4.22
CA ARG A 33 -11.48 6.84 3.30
C ARG A 33 -11.41 6.23 1.89
N VAL A 34 -12.26 5.25 1.55
CA VAL A 34 -12.21 4.56 0.25
C VAL A 34 -12.27 5.49 -0.96
N ASP A 35 -12.95 6.62 -0.85
CA ASP A 35 -13.07 7.60 -1.92
C ASP A 35 -11.78 8.40 -2.19
N THR A 36 -10.91 8.53 -1.19
CA THR A 36 -9.67 9.35 -1.25
C THR A 36 -8.40 8.50 -1.26
N VAL A 37 -8.48 7.26 -0.77
CA VAL A 37 -7.33 6.37 -0.54
C VAL A 37 -6.41 6.23 -1.75
N GLY A 38 -6.96 6.11 -2.95
CA GLY A 38 -6.16 6.00 -4.18
C GLY A 38 -5.33 7.25 -4.47
N THR A 39 -5.90 8.43 -4.23
CA THR A 39 -5.20 9.71 -4.39
C THR A 39 -4.10 9.89 -3.35
N GLU A 40 -4.38 9.50 -2.10
CA GLU A 40 -3.44 9.59 -0.99
C GLU A 40 -2.24 8.64 -1.20
N ILE A 41 -2.49 7.41 -1.68
CA ILE A 41 -1.44 6.46 -2.08
C ILE A 41 -0.53 7.06 -3.16
N VAL A 42 -1.09 7.67 -4.21
CA VAL A 42 -0.30 8.31 -5.27
C VAL A 42 0.54 9.46 -4.72
N GLN A 43 -0.01 10.24 -3.81
CA GLN A 43 0.72 11.34 -3.17
C GLN A 43 1.86 10.83 -2.28
N GLY A 44 1.61 9.82 -1.44
CA GLY A 44 2.63 9.22 -0.58
C GLY A 44 3.77 8.58 -1.37
N ALA A 45 3.43 7.83 -2.42
CA ALA A 45 4.42 7.23 -3.34
C ALA A 45 5.29 8.31 -4.03
N ARG A 46 4.69 9.44 -4.43
CA ARG A 46 5.44 10.57 -4.99
C ARG A 46 6.41 11.16 -3.97
N LEU A 47 5.96 11.37 -2.73
CA LEU A 47 6.81 11.90 -1.66
C LEU A 47 7.99 10.95 -1.38
N LEU A 48 7.75 9.65 -1.32
CA LEU A 48 8.79 8.64 -1.13
C LEU A 48 9.80 8.67 -2.29
N GLY A 49 9.30 8.76 -3.54
CA GLY A 49 10.16 8.92 -4.72
C GLY A 49 11.02 10.18 -4.67
N GLN A 50 10.49 11.30 -4.22
CA GLN A 50 11.25 12.55 -4.05
C GLN A 50 12.37 12.40 -3.01
N VAL A 51 12.10 11.69 -1.91
CA VAL A 51 13.13 11.47 -0.88
C VAL A 51 14.30 10.65 -1.42
N ILE A 52 14.03 9.54 -2.11
CA ILE A 52 15.12 8.67 -2.59
C ILE A 52 15.91 9.25 -3.76
N THR A 53 15.38 10.27 -4.44
CA THR A 53 16.08 10.99 -5.53
C THR A 53 16.71 12.30 -5.08
N ASP A 54 16.56 12.69 -3.81
CA ASP A 54 17.26 13.86 -3.27
C ASP A 54 18.77 13.58 -3.22
N PRO A 55 19.60 14.39 -3.88
CA PRO A 55 21.06 14.19 -3.87
C PRO A 55 21.69 14.29 -2.47
N GLN A 56 20.99 14.86 -1.49
CA GLN A 56 21.46 14.96 -0.11
C GLN A 56 21.02 13.76 0.75
N ALA A 57 20.06 12.96 0.25
CA ALA A 57 19.65 11.73 0.92
C ALA A 57 20.64 10.62 0.59
N GLU A 58 21.24 10.01 1.59
CA GLU A 58 22.05 8.79 1.43
C GLU A 58 21.15 7.58 1.18
N ALA A 59 20.38 7.60 0.08
CA ALA A 59 19.29 6.68 -0.17
C ALA A 59 19.71 5.18 -0.16
N ARG A 60 20.99 4.87 -0.38
CA ARG A 60 21.53 3.50 -0.37
C ARG A 60 22.13 3.09 0.97
N SER A 61 22.29 4.02 1.90
CA SER A 61 22.94 3.76 3.18
C SER A 61 21.92 3.22 4.19
N ARG A 62 22.25 2.11 4.82
CA ARG A 62 21.52 1.60 5.99
C ARG A 62 22.12 2.23 7.24
N ARG A 63 21.33 2.94 8.04
CA ARG A 63 21.80 3.46 9.34
C ARG A 63 22.19 2.35 10.31
N GLU A 64 21.39 1.28 10.31
CA GLU A 64 21.63 0.08 11.11
C GLU A 64 21.63 -1.13 10.18
N PRO A 65 22.49 -2.15 10.42
CA PRO A 65 22.62 -3.30 9.52
C PRO A 65 21.33 -4.08 9.26
N VAL A 66 20.39 -4.04 10.22
CA VAL A 66 19.10 -4.76 10.16
C VAL A 66 17.95 -3.90 9.64
N THR A 67 18.18 -2.60 9.43
CA THR A 67 17.18 -1.67 8.92
C THR A 67 17.42 -1.41 7.44
N TRP A 68 16.40 -1.55 6.62
CA TRP A 68 16.50 -1.26 5.20
C TRP A 68 16.88 0.20 4.94
N SER A 69 17.61 0.44 3.88
CA SER A 69 17.91 1.79 3.39
C SER A 69 16.64 2.44 2.81
N PRO A 70 16.61 3.77 2.65
CA PRO A 70 15.52 4.48 1.96
C PRO A 70 15.17 3.88 0.60
N LEU A 71 16.16 3.49 -0.20
CA LEU A 71 15.97 2.85 -1.50
C LEU A 71 15.30 1.49 -1.38
N GLU A 72 15.71 0.65 -0.44
CA GLU A 72 15.13 -0.67 -0.22
C GLU A 72 13.67 -0.57 0.24
N TYR A 73 13.33 0.39 1.11
CA TYR A 73 11.95 0.69 1.47
C TYR A 73 11.11 1.14 0.27
N ALA A 74 11.66 1.96 -0.60
CA ALA A 74 10.95 2.41 -1.81
C ALA A 74 10.69 1.26 -2.79
N CYS A 75 11.65 0.35 -2.98
CA CYS A 75 11.47 -0.88 -3.75
C CYS A 75 10.37 -1.75 -3.14
N HIS A 76 10.38 -1.91 -1.81
CA HIS A 76 9.35 -2.66 -1.10
C HIS A 76 7.96 -2.07 -1.31
N VAL A 77 7.78 -0.76 -1.12
CA VAL A 77 6.49 -0.08 -1.32
C VAL A 77 6.01 -0.21 -2.78
N ARG A 78 6.91 -0.08 -3.77
CA ARG A 78 6.58 -0.36 -5.18
C ARG A 78 5.99 -1.75 -5.34
N ASP A 79 6.64 -2.75 -4.78
CA ASP A 79 6.21 -4.15 -4.91
C ASP A 79 4.92 -4.43 -4.12
N VAL A 80 4.74 -3.81 -2.96
CA VAL A 80 3.45 -3.83 -2.23
C VAL A 80 2.34 -3.34 -3.14
N LEU A 81 2.49 -2.20 -3.79
CA LEU A 81 1.46 -1.61 -4.68
C LEU A 81 1.10 -2.55 -5.85
N LEU A 82 2.09 -3.19 -6.47
CA LEU A 82 1.89 -4.15 -7.55
C LEU A 82 1.16 -5.41 -7.06
N VAL A 83 1.58 -5.96 -5.93
CA VAL A 83 0.97 -7.15 -5.34
C VAL A 83 -0.47 -6.87 -4.90
N GLN A 84 -0.71 -5.74 -4.23
CA GLN A 84 -2.05 -5.37 -3.77
C GLN A 84 -3.01 -5.14 -4.95
N ARG A 85 -2.52 -4.56 -6.04
CA ARG A 85 -3.29 -4.46 -7.28
C ARG A 85 -3.78 -5.83 -7.75
N GLU A 86 -2.91 -6.82 -7.83
CA GLU A 86 -3.29 -8.17 -8.28
C GLU A 86 -4.22 -8.87 -7.28
N ARG A 87 -4.07 -8.61 -5.98
CA ARG A 87 -4.95 -9.12 -4.93
C ARG A 87 -6.38 -8.58 -5.07
N VAL A 88 -6.55 -7.29 -5.32
CA VAL A 88 -7.87 -6.69 -5.58
C VAL A 88 -8.48 -7.28 -6.84
N LEU A 89 -7.73 -7.39 -7.94
CA LEU A 89 -8.21 -8.01 -9.18
C LEU A 89 -8.54 -9.50 -9.02
N LEU A 90 -7.83 -10.22 -8.15
CA LEU A 90 -8.16 -11.62 -7.81
C LEU A 90 -9.49 -11.71 -7.07
N ALA A 91 -9.71 -10.84 -6.07
CA ALA A 91 -10.95 -10.82 -5.30
C ALA A 91 -12.18 -10.48 -6.16
N ARG A 92 -12.02 -9.71 -7.25
CA ARG A 92 -13.10 -9.44 -8.20
C ARG A 92 -13.53 -10.65 -9.03
N ARG A 93 -12.68 -11.64 -9.19
CA ARG A 93 -12.96 -12.86 -10.00
C ARG A 93 -13.08 -14.15 -9.19
N ARG A 94 -12.86 -14.08 -7.87
CA ARG A 94 -13.00 -15.22 -6.96
C ARG A 94 -13.67 -14.76 -5.66
N ASP A 95 -14.42 -15.66 -5.05
CA ASP A 95 -15.03 -15.42 -3.75
C ASP A 95 -14.02 -15.72 -2.65
N THR A 96 -13.79 -14.73 -1.79
CA THR A 96 -12.94 -14.78 -0.59
C THR A 96 -11.63 -15.59 -0.81
N PRO A 97 -10.81 -15.22 -1.81
CA PRO A 97 -9.58 -15.97 -2.09
C PRO A 97 -8.59 -15.83 -0.93
N THR A 98 -7.87 -16.92 -0.65
CA THR A 98 -6.70 -16.85 0.24
C THR A 98 -5.55 -16.21 -0.51
N LEU A 99 -4.92 -15.22 0.12
CA LEU A 99 -3.79 -14.50 -0.45
C LEU A 99 -2.48 -15.11 0.03
N GLU A 100 -1.56 -15.31 -0.90
CA GLU A 100 -0.20 -15.71 -0.56
C GLU A 100 0.61 -14.55 0.03
N PRO A 101 1.55 -14.83 0.94
CA PRO A 101 2.55 -13.85 1.37
C PRO A 101 3.30 -13.28 0.15
N MET A 102 3.67 -12.00 0.22
CA MET A 102 4.35 -11.37 -0.92
C MET A 102 5.81 -11.79 -1.10
N GLY A 103 6.40 -12.50 -0.12
CA GLY A 103 7.83 -12.88 -0.17
C GLY A 103 8.75 -11.67 -0.03
N ARG A 104 8.53 -10.84 1.00
CA ARG A 104 9.25 -9.57 1.21
C ARG A 104 10.78 -9.74 1.20
N ASP A 105 11.28 -10.66 1.98
CA ASP A 105 12.73 -10.84 2.15
C ASP A 105 13.36 -11.48 0.90
N GLU A 106 12.65 -12.43 0.26
CA GLU A 106 13.05 -13.01 -1.02
C GLU A 106 13.17 -11.96 -2.12
N ARG A 107 12.24 -11.01 -2.18
CA ARG A 107 12.29 -9.91 -3.15
C ARG A 107 13.46 -8.98 -2.88
N ALA A 108 13.69 -8.61 -1.62
CA ALA A 108 14.80 -7.75 -1.25
C ALA A 108 16.16 -8.36 -1.68
N ASP A 109 16.33 -9.66 -1.48
CA ASP A 109 17.57 -10.38 -1.81
C ASP A 109 17.65 -10.69 -3.31
N HIS A 110 16.62 -11.32 -3.89
CA HIS A 110 16.67 -11.86 -5.26
C HIS A 110 16.54 -10.76 -6.33
N ASP A 111 15.69 -9.76 -6.11
CA ASP A 111 15.57 -8.59 -6.99
C ASP A 111 16.65 -7.53 -6.71
N GLY A 112 17.53 -7.73 -5.73
CA GLY A 112 18.65 -6.86 -5.42
C GLY A 112 18.22 -5.42 -5.17
N TYR A 113 17.30 -5.18 -4.21
CA TYR A 113 16.77 -3.85 -3.95
C TYR A 113 17.85 -2.78 -3.76
N HIS A 114 18.96 -3.13 -3.09
CA HIS A 114 20.08 -2.22 -2.83
C HIS A 114 20.90 -1.87 -4.08
N GLU A 115 20.78 -2.64 -5.17
CA GLU A 115 21.50 -2.44 -6.43
C GLU A 115 20.71 -1.59 -7.44
N GLN A 116 19.41 -1.38 -7.21
CA GLN A 116 18.54 -0.69 -8.15
C GLN A 116 18.83 0.82 -8.22
N GLU A 117 18.56 1.45 -9.36
CA GLU A 117 18.79 2.88 -9.56
C GLU A 117 17.63 3.70 -8.98
N THR A 118 17.92 4.74 -8.18
CA THR A 118 16.95 5.56 -7.45
C THR A 118 15.93 6.21 -8.38
N ASP A 119 16.36 6.75 -9.53
CA ASP A 119 15.47 7.39 -10.50
C ASP A 119 14.49 6.39 -11.13
N ASP A 120 14.97 5.18 -11.43
CA ASP A 120 14.12 4.12 -11.97
C ASP A 120 13.11 3.64 -10.93
N VAL A 121 13.54 3.44 -9.69
CA VAL A 121 12.64 3.05 -8.59
C VAL A 121 11.60 4.13 -8.33
N ALA A 122 11.96 5.41 -8.29
CA ALA A 122 11.03 6.52 -8.11
C ALA A 122 9.98 6.57 -9.23
N ARG A 123 10.39 6.38 -10.48
CA ARG A 123 9.49 6.29 -11.64
C ARG A 123 8.54 5.10 -11.51
N GLN A 124 9.07 3.90 -11.26
CA GLN A 124 8.30 2.66 -11.11
C GLN A 124 7.30 2.73 -9.95
N LEU A 125 7.72 3.31 -8.82
CA LEU A 125 6.87 3.53 -7.65
C LEU A 125 5.66 4.40 -8.00
N GLY A 126 5.88 5.51 -8.70
CA GLY A 126 4.80 6.38 -9.18
C GLY A 126 3.88 5.69 -10.20
N GLU A 127 4.41 4.84 -11.06
CA GLU A 127 3.62 4.04 -12.01
C GLU A 127 2.77 2.99 -11.31
N ALA A 128 3.36 2.24 -10.36
CA ALA A 128 2.66 1.24 -9.56
C ALA A 128 1.51 1.86 -8.76
N ALA A 129 1.74 3.02 -8.12
CA ALA A 129 0.72 3.75 -7.39
C ALA A 129 -0.46 4.16 -8.29
N ARG A 130 -0.18 4.70 -9.49
CA ARG A 130 -1.24 5.05 -10.46
C ARG A 130 -2.00 3.83 -10.97
N LEU A 131 -1.32 2.71 -11.23
CA LEU A 131 -1.97 1.46 -11.64
C LEU A 131 -2.90 0.92 -10.55
N PHE A 132 -2.48 0.97 -9.30
CA PHE A 132 -3.31 0.54 -8.17
C PHE A 132 -4.50 1.50 -7.97
N ALA A 133 -4.27 2.82 -7.93
CA ALA A 133 -5.31 3.82 -7.80
C ALA A 133 -6.36 3.72 -8.93
N ASN A 134 -5.95 3.41 -10.17
CA ASN A 134 -6.86 3.17 -11.28
C ASN A 134 -7.77 1.94 -11.06
N VAL A 135 -7.28 0.88 -10.42
CA VAL A 135 -8.13 -0.26 -10.05
C VAL A 135 -9.12 0.14 -8.97
N LEU A 136 -8.65 0.82 -7.92
CA LEU A 136 -9.50 1.26 -6.81
C LEU A 136 -10.63 2.19 -7.28
N SER A 137 -10.35 3.13 -8.19
CA SER A 137 -11.34 4.10 -8.70
C SER A 137 -12.47 3.47 -9.53
N ARG A 138 -12.40 2.17 -9.81
CA ARG A 138 -13.39 1.40 -10.59
C ARG A 138 -14.19 0.43 -9.73
N LEU A 139 -13.90 0.35 -8.43
CA LEU A 139 -14.67 -0.45 -7.50
C LEU A 139 -15.98 0.27 -7.17
N ASP A 140 -17.07 -0.48 -7.20
CA ASP A 140 -18.38 -0.03 -6.71
C ASP A 140 -18.58 -0.44 -5.24
N ASP A 141 -19.74 -0.09 -4.68
CA ASP A 141 -20.07 -0.36 -3.27
C ASP A 141 -20.04 -1.85 -2.93
N ASP A 142 -20.49 -2.71 -3.87
CA ASP A 142 -20.47 -4.16 -3.69
C ASP A 142 -19.04 -4.71 -3.78
N ASP A 143 -18.21 -4.19 -4.69
CA ASP A 143 -16.80 -4.54 -4.81
C ASP A 143 -16.03 -4.22 -3.51
N TRP A 144 -16.28 -3.06 -2.88
CA TRP A 144 -15.64 -2.69 -1.61
C TRP A 144 -15.95 -3.65 -0.46
N GLN A 145 -17.10 -4.34 -0.50
CA GLN A 145 -17.49 -5.35 0.49
C GLN A 145 -16.90 -6.73 0.24
N ARG A 146 -16.39 -7.01 -0.96
CA ARG A 146 -15.75 -8.30 -1.27
C ARG A 146 -14.60 -8.55 -0.32
N THR A 147 -14.39 -9.82 0.03
CA THR A 147 -13.40 -10.20 1.04
C THR A 147 -12.28 -11.06 0.47
N VAL A 148 -11.19 -11.10 1.21
CA VAL A 148 -10.03 -11.96 1.01
C VAL A 148 -9.62 -12.55 2.35
N ILE A 149 -8.96 -13.71 2.36
CA ILE A 149 -8.21 -14.16 3.52
C ILE A 149 -6.80 -13.56 3.41
N TYR A 150 -6.55 -12.53 4.21
CA TYR A 150 -5.28 -11.83 4.25
C TYR A 150 -4.35 -12.52 5.26
N ASN A 151 -3.14 -12.89 4.83
CA ASN A 151 -2.28 -13.80 5.59
C ASN A 151 -1.30 -13.12 6.57
N TYR A 152 -1.37 -11.80 6.74
CA TYR A 152 -0.43 -11.08 7.61
C TYR A 152 -1.17 -10.21 8.63
N PRO A 153 -0.73 -10.14 9.92
CA PRO A 153 0.27 -11.01 10.59
C PRO A 153 -0.23 -12.45 10.82
N THR A 154 -1.53 -12.66 10.76
CA THR A 154 -2.20 -13.98 10.83
C THR A 154 -3.32 -14.02 9.82
N PRO A 155 -3.67 -15.21 9.29
CA PRO A 155 -4.79 -15.34 8.34
C PRO A 155 -6.09 -14.80 8.92
N MET A 156 -6.67 -13.80 8.25
CA MET A 156 -7.92 -13.17 8.67
C MET A 156 -8.73 -12.70 7.45
N GLU A 157 -10.05 -12.83 7.53
CA GLU A 157 -10.93 -12.28 6.50
C GLU A 157 -10.95 -10.76 6.57
N ARG A 158 -10.65 -10.10 5.45
CA ARG A 158 -10.60 -8.63 5.31
C ARG A 158 -11.33 -8.18 4.07
N SER A 159 -12.04 -7.05 4.13
CA SER A 159 -12.69 -6.44 2.96
C SER A 159 -11.67 -5.79 2.01
N LEU A 160 -12.06 -5.52 0.76
CA LEU A 160 -11.23 -4.73 -0.16
C LEU A 160 -11.06 -3.29 0.32
N ALA A 161 -12.02 -2.72 1.05
CA ALA A 161 -11.85 -1.44 1.73
C ALA A 161 -10.67 -1.49 2.72
N TRP A 162 -10.60 -2.54 3.53
CA TRP A 162 -9.46 -2.73 4.43
C TRP A 162 -8.14 -2.91 3.66
N VAL A 163 -8.12 -3.69 2.59
CA VAL A 163 -6.92 -3.90 1.77
C VAL A 163 -6.39 -2.58 1.20
N ALA A 164 -7.28 -1.71 0.73
CA ALA A 164 -6.90 -0.40 0.21
C ALA A 164 -6.33 0.52 1.29
N VAL A 165 -6.99 0.60 2.46
CA VAL A 165 -6.54 1.40 3.61
C VAL A 165 -5.23 0.85 4.18
N HIS A 166 -5.09 -0.49 4.25
CA HIS A 166 -3.83 -1.13 4.65
C HIS A 166 -2.69 -0.81 3.67
N THR A 167 -2.97 -0.73 2.38
CA THR A 167 -1.95 -0.33 1.40
C THR A 167 -1.54 1.15 1.59
N LEU A 168 -2.47 2.02 1.93
CA LEU A 168 -2.12 3.40 2.31
C LEU A 168 -1.25 3.42 3.57
N HIS A 169 -1.59 2.62 4.58
CA HIS A 169 -0.76 2.45 5.77
C HIS A 169 0.68 2.06 5.40
N GLU A 170 0.87 1.06 4.54
CA GLU A 170 2.22 0.64 4.09
C GLU A 170 3.00 1.81 3.49
N VAL A 171 2.35 2.62 2.64
CA VAL A 171 2.98 3.79 2.03
C VAL A 171 3.36 4.85 3.07
N GLU A 172 2.45 5.20 3.99
CA GLU A 172 2.68 6.23 5.01
C GLU A 172 3.68 5.75 6.08
N HIS A 173 3.56 4.49 6.52
CA HIS A 173 4.46 3.88 7.50
C HIS A 173 5.90 3.92 7.01
N HIS A 174 6.16 3.42 5.81
CA HIS A 174 7.51 3.39 5.26
C HIS A 174 8.03 4.77 4.85
N LEU A 175 7.16 5.75 4.57
CA LEU A 175 7.60 7.13 4.41
C LEU A 175 8.12 7.71 5.74
N ILE A 176 7.53 7.32 6.88
CA ILE A 176 8.03 7.68 8.23
C ILE A 176 9.37 7.00 8.48
N ASP A 177 9.50 5.69 8.19
CA ASP A 177 10.75 4.94 8.35
C ASP A 177 11.90 5.58 7.57
N VAL A 178 11.64 5.93 6.32
CA VAL A 178 12.63 6.58 5.45
C VAL A 178 13.03 7.95 5.99
N ARG A 179 12.07 8.80 6.38
CA ARG A 179 12.34 10.12 6.95
C ARG A 179 13.11 10.04 8.27
N GLY A 180 12.89 9.01 9.05
CA GLY A 180 13.63 8.73 10.28
C GLY A 180 15.10 8.41 10.03
N GLN A 181 15.50 8.11 8.80
CA GLN A 181 16.87 7.80 8.40
C GLN A 181 17.62 8.97 7.75
N LEU A 182 16.95 10.07 7.47
CA LEU A 182 17.57 11.29 6.95
C LEU A 182 17.99 12.19 8.11
#